data_2f8e1e82570785423aed4bf4ada5c585
#
_entry.id   2f8e1e82570785423aed4bf4ada5c585
#
_cell.length_a   1.000
_cell.length_b   1.000
_cell.length_c   1.000
_cell.angle_alpha   90.00
_cell.angle_beta   90.00
_cell.angle_gamma   90.00
#
_symmetry.space_group_name_H-M   'P 1'
#
loop_
_entity.id
_entity.type
_entity.pdbx_description
1 polymer ?
#
loop_
_entity_poly.entity_id
_entity_poly.type
_entity_poly.pdbx_seq_one_letter_code
_entity_poly.pdbx_strand_id
1 'polypeptide(L)'
;MIPEGFSTTITSVAEAADTAVTGAYFDTDGMKIVTYNVVNDFGADNTGNAMTEKQIQQALDAAQENSGQGIFTKVVIPKGTYLISSALVVYSDTWIYCEEGVEIKRCISYGPMLRCDNNGIGGYDGIKNVIVEGGLWNGNTDQWPNTADFSNIRFAHCRNILLKDMHVKNNENGHHMEIGGAADVTIEGCTFTGYTGYRKKEAIQLDCM
;
A
#
# COMPACT_ATOMS: atom_id res chain seq x y z
N MET A 1 -1.39 39.55 -9.97
CA MET A 1 -2.33 39.37 -8.85
C MET A 1 -2.50 37.86 -8.70
N ILE A 2 -1.74 37.28 -7.76
CA ILE A 2 -1.72 35.85 -7.46
C ILE A 2 -2.76 35.64 -6.34
N PRO A 3 -3.71 34.72 -6.45
CA PRO A 3 -4.65 34.47 -5.35
C PRO A 3 -3.93 33.76 -4.23
N GLU A 4 -4.13 34.27 -3.03
CA GLU A 4 -3.57 33.79 -1.78
C GLU A 4 -4.11 32.41 -1.39
N GLY A 5 -3.24 31.70 -0.70
CA GLY A 5 -3.23 30.38 -0.15
C GLY A 5 -4.54 29.78 0.35
N PHE A 6 -4.71 28.54 -0.04
CA PHE A 6 -5.49 27.57 0.71
C PHE A 6 -4.60 26.98 1.81
N SER A 7 -4.72 27.54 3.02
CA SER A 7 -4.25 26.90 4.24
C SER A 7 -5.37 25.99 4.75
N THR A 8 -5.28 24.72 4.49
CA THR A 8 -6.14 23.72 5.13
C THR A 8 -5.50 23.33 6.46
N THR A 9 -5.96 23.97 7.53
CA THR A 9 -5.62 23.53 8.89
C THR A 9 -6.44 22.26 9.15
N ILE A 10 -5.80 21.09 9.09
CA ILE A 10 -6.40 19.82 9.51
C ILE A 10 -6.42 19.80 11.04
N THR A 11 -7.54 20.16 11.63
CA THR A 11 -7.81 20.03 13.06
C THR A 11 -8.75 18.86 13.29
N SER A 12 -8.19 17.64 13.36
CA SER A 12 -8.78 16.56 14.17
C SER A 12 -7.73 15.47 14.40
N VAL A 13 -6.99 15.58 15.45
CA VAL A 13 -6.27 14.45 16.03
C VAL A 13 -7.27 13.74 16.94
N ALA A 14 -7.98 12.75 16.43
CA ALA A 14 -8.66 11.78 17.27
C ALA A 14 -7.57 10.89 17.89
N GLU A 15 -7.24 11.17 19.13
CA GLU A 15 -6.34 10.37 19.95
C GLU A 15 -7.06 9.08 20.37
N ALA A 16 -7.03 8.06 19.49
CA ALA A 16 -7.23 6.70 19.92
C ALA A 16 -5.84 6.19 20.32
N ALA A 17 -5.64 5.91 21.60
CA ALA A 17 -4.48 5.19 22.07
C ALA A 17 -4.51 3.78 21.48
N ASP A 18 -3.95 3.64 20.28
CA ASP A 18 -3.74 2.34 19.67
C ASP A 18 -2.53 1.71 20.35
N THR A 19 -2.78 0.60 21.00
CA THR A 19 -1.75 -0.20 21.67
C THR A 19 -0.62 -0.49 20.70
N ALA A 20 0.60 -0.26 21.16
CA ALA A 20 1.83 -0.60 20.44
C ALA A 20 1.65 -1.88 19.64
N VAL A 21 2.04 -1.84 18.35
CA VAL A 21 2.10 -3.07 17.52
C VAL A 21 3.23 -3.92 18.08
N THR A 22 2.93 -4.63 19.17
CA THR A 22 3.80 -5.62 19.79
C THR A 22 3.66 -6.95 19.03
N GLY A 23 4.14 -6.98 17.81
CA GLY A 23 4.39 -8.22 17.11
C GLY A 23 5.89 -8.37 16.92
N ALA A 24 6.39 -9.58 16.89
CA ALA A 24 7.82 -9.95 16.80
C ALA A 24 8.58 -9.36 15.58
N TYR A 25 7.95 -8.50 14.78
CA TYR A 25 8.44 -8.06 13.48
C TYR A 25 8.86 -6.59 13.41
N PHE A 26 8.34 -5.72 14.29
CA PHE A 26 8.63 -4.28 14.24
C PHE A 26 8.93 -3.74 15.63
N ASP A 27 10.09 -3.13 15.78
CA ASP A 27 10.41 -2.32 16.94
C ASP A 27 9.91 -0.90 16.68
N THR A 28 8.69 -0.62 17.13
CA THR A 28 8.12 0.73 17.18
C THR A 28 8.33 1.36 18.56
N ASP A 29 9.19 0.76 19.40
CA ASP A 29 9.40 1.22 20.75
C ASP A 29 9.90 2.67 20.73
N GLY A 30 9.15 3.56 21.37
CA GLY A 30 9.42 5.00 21.36
C GLY A 30 8.91 5.79 20.17
N MET A 31 8.31 5.16 19.15
CA MET A 31 7.67 5.89 18.05
C MET A 31 6.25 6.34 18.43
N LYS A 32 5.90 7.57 18.05
CA LYS A 32 4.53 8.05 18.13
C LYS A 32 3.72 7.48 16.98
N ILE A 33 2.55 6.91 17.26
CA ILE A 33 1.62 6.48 16.21
C ILE A 33 0.68 7.63 15.85
N VAL A 34 0.63 7.99 14.57
CA VAL A 34 -0.34 8.92 13.99
C VAL A 34 -1.24 8.15 13.05
N THR A 35 -2.56 8.35 13.14
CA THR A 35 -3.54 7.64 12.34
C THR A 35 -4.26 8.60 11.42
N TYR A 36 -4.35 8.25 10.13
CA TYR A 36 -5.16 8.91 9.13
C TYR A 36 -6.19 7.94 8.55
N ASN A 37 -7.41 8.43 8.33
CA ASN A 37 -8.49 7.70 7.67
C ASN A 37 -8.71 8.29 6.28
N VAL A 38 -8.51 7.48 5.23
CA VAL A 38 -8.53 7.99 3.86
C VAL A 38 -9.87 8.60 3.43
N VAL A 39 -10.98 8.15 4.00
CA VAL A 39 -12.32 8.70 3.73
C VAL A 39 -12.56 9.99 4.49
N ASN A 40 -12.36 9.94 5.82
CA ASN A 40 -12.71 11.05 6.70
C ASN A 40 -11.76 12.23 6.56
N ASP A 41 -10.45 11.97 6.41
CA ASP A 41 -9.43 13.00 6.43
C ASP A 41 -9.06 13.49 5.02
N PHE A 42 -9.21 12.64 4.01
CA PHE A 42 -8.79 12.95 2.63
C PHE A 42 -9.92 12.87 1.59
N GLY A 43 -11.12 12.46 1.99
CA GLY A 43 -12.30 12.43 1.10
C GLY A 43 -12.24 11.34 0.03
N ALA A 44 -11.59 10.19 0.31
CA ALA A 44 -11.59 9.07 -0.61
C ALA A 44 -13.00 8.53 -0.86
N ASP A 45 -13.34 8.25 -2.11
CA ASP A 45 -14.58 7.56 -2.45
C ASP A 45 -14.45 6.06 -2.16
N ASN A 46 -15.22 5.57 -1.20
CA ASN A 46 -15.30 4.17 -0.83
C ASN A 46 -16.49 3.43 -1.44
N THR A 47 -17.21 4.07 -2.36
CA THR A 47 -18.41 3.49 -3.00
C THR A 47 -18.12 2.79 -4.32
N GLY A 48 -16.93 2.99 -4.89
CA GLY A 48 -16.55 2.45 -6.19
C GLY A 48 -17.14 3.22 -7.37
N ASN A 49 -17.57 4.46 -7.18
CA ASN A 49 -18.12 5.29 -8.24
C ASN A 49 -17.10 6.27 -8.84
N ALA A 50 -16.03 6.59 -8.16
CA ALA A 50 -14.99 7.49 -8.63
C ALA A 50 -13.57 6.93 -8.38
N MET A 51 -12.60 7.40 -9.17
CA MET A 51 -11.18 7.12 -8.94
C MET A 51 -10.72 7.84 -7.68
N THR A 52 -10.00 7.15 -6.81
CA THR A 52 -9.68 7.63 -5.47
C THR A 52 -8.20 7.46 -5.09
N GLU A 53 -7.36 7.03 -6.04
CA GLU A 53 -5.93 6.85 -5.76
C GLU A 53 -5.24 8.11 -5.23
N LYS A 54 -5.69 9.29 -5.65
CA LYS A 54 -5.11 10.57 -5.19
C LYS A 54 -5.33 10.81 -3.71
N GLN A 55 -6.52 10.51 -3.21
CA GLN A 55 -6.88 10.69 -1.80
C GLN A 55 -6.14 9.69 -0.92
N ILE A 56 -6.05 8.44 -1.36
CA ILE A 56 -5.24 7.43 -0.65
C ILE A 56 -3.77 7.83 -0.68
N GLN A 57 -3.26 8.30 -1.83
CA GLN A 57 -1.87 8.73 -1.93
C GLN A 57 -1.56 9.93 -1.04
N GLN A 58 -2.46 10.88 -0.87
CA GLN A 58 -2.29 12.00 0.06
C GLN A 58 -2.09 11.53 1.51
N ALA A 59 -2.76 10.47 1.93
CA ALA A 59 -2.55 9.88 3.25
C ALA A 59 -1.16 9.21 3.34
N LEU A 60 -0.71 8.57 2.27
CA LEU A 60 0.63 7.97 2.19
C LEU A 60 1.74 9.04 2.10
N ASP A 61 1.49 10.15 1.41
CA ASP A 61 2.42 11.28 1.35
C ASP A 61 2.57 11.95 2.72
N ALA A 62 1.49 12.06 3.49
CA ALA A 62 1.55 12.50 4.89
C ALA A 62 2.37 11.53 5.76
N ALA A 63 2.33 10.22 5.48
CA ALA A 63 3.20 9.25 6.13
C ALA A 63 4.68 9.47 5.76
N GLN A 64 4.97 9.82 4.52
CA GLN A 64 6.31 10.18 4.08
C GLN A 64 6.87 11.38 4.86
N GLU A 65 6.05 12.41 5.06
CA GLU A 65 6.43 13.59 5.83
C GLU A 65 6.74 13.27 7.30
N ASN A 66 6.04 12.29 7.88
CA ASN A 66 6.23 11.82 9.24
C ASN A 66 7.44 10.88 9.40
N SER A 67 7.84 10.19 8.33
CA SER A 67 8.92 9.21 8.37
C SER A 67 10.25 9.84 8.79
N GLY A 68 11.01 9.11 9.60
CA GLY A 68 12.29 9.59 10.14
C GLY A 68 12.17 10.60 11.28
N GLN A 69 10.94 10.99 11.68
CA GLN A 69 10.69 11.89 12.81
C GLN A 69 10.31 11.17 14.11
N GLY A 70 10.50 9.84 14.17
CA GLY A 70 10.04 9.01 15.28
C GLY A 70 8.51 8.82 15.28
N ILE A 71 7.87 8.95 14.11
CA ILE A 71 6.45 8.78 13.91
C ILE A 71 6.21 7.58 13.00
N PHE A 72 5.37 6.66 13.45
CA PHE A 72 4.85 5.56 12.64
C PHE A 72 3.41 5.90 12.22
N THR A 73 3.16 5.93 10.92
CA THR A 73 1.87 6.41 10.41
C THR A 73 0.97 5.27 10.01
N LYS A 74 -0.19 5.15 10.66
CA LYS A 74 -1.24 4.21 10.31
C LYS A 74 -2.22 4.87 9.33
N VAL A 75 -2.30 4.36 8.11
CA VAL A 75 -3.26 4.77 7.08
C VAL A 75 -4.40 3.77 7.05
N VAL A 76 -5.54 4.15 7.61
CA VAL A 76 -6.75 3.33 7.68
C VAL A 76 -7.55 3.50 6.40
N ILE A 77 -7.83 2.37 5.75
CA ILE A 77 -8.72 2.29 4.60
C ILE A 77 -10.02 1.62 5.10
N PRO A 78 -11.11 2.37 5.32
CA PRO A 78 -12.37 1.82 5.80
C PRO A 78 -13.03 0.88 4.79
N LYS A 79 -13.97 0.07 5.26
CA LYS A 79 -14.77 -0.81 4.40
C LYS A 79 -15.33 -0.08 3.18
N GLY A 80 -15.19 -0.68 2.00
CA GLY A 80 -15.71 -0.15 0.73
C GLY A 80 -14.94 -0.64 -0.49
N THR A 81 -15.33 -0.11 -1.65
CA THR A 81 -14.65 -0.36 -2.94
C THR A 81 -13.94 0.90 -3.40
N TYR A 82 -12.66 0.79 -3.66
CA TYR A 82 -11.76 1.89 -4.02
C TYR A 82 -11.20 1.66 -5.43
N LEU A 83 -11.54 2.52 -6.38
CA LEU A 83 -11.04 2.44 -7.75
C LEU A 83 -9.72 3.20 -7.87
N ILE A 84 -8.69 2.55 -8.42
CA ILE A 84 -7.39 3.15 -8.64
C ILE A 84 -6.96 3.00 -10.10
N SER A 85 -6.47 4.09 -10.69
CA SER A 85 -5.94 4.13 -12.07
C SER A 85 -4.42 4.38 -12.11
N SER A 86 -3.78 4.44 -10.96
CA SER A 86 -2.32 4.49 -10.83
C SER A 86 -1.87 3.74 -9.59
N ALA A 87 -0.60 3.38 -9.54
CA ALA A 87 -0.02 2.72 -8.39
C ALA A 87 -0.02 3.61 -7.15
N LEU A 88 -0.41 3.05 -6.02
CA LEU A 88 -0.14 3.63 -4.72
C LEU A 88 1.34 3.44 -4.38
N VAL A 89 1.97 4.47 -3.85
CA VAL A 89 3.37 4.47 -3.44
C VAL A 89 3.45 4.53 -1.93
N VAL A 90 4.06 3.52 -1.32
CA VAL A 90 4.26 3.47 0.13
C VAL A 90 5.69 3.88 0.49
N TYR A 91 5.83 4.51 1.64
CA TYR A 91 7.07 5.04 2.20
C TYR A 91 7.45 4.35 3.50
N SER A 92 8.61 4.68 4.05
CA SER A 92 9.06 4.14 5.33
C SER A 92 8.11 4.50 6.47
N ASP A 93 8.15 3.71 7.53
CA ASP A 93 7.43 3.94 8.79
C ASP A 93 5.90 4.06 8.59
N THR A 94 5.35 3.23 7.69
CA THR A 94 3.94 3.28 7.29
C THR A 94 3.23 1.94 7.54
N TRP A 95 2.01 2.02 8.09
CA TRP A 95 1.09 0.90 8.21
C TRP A 95 -0.18 1.18 7.39
N ILE A 96 -0.34 0.51 6.26
CA ILE A 96 -1.60 0.48 5.52
C ILE A 96 -2.48 -0.58 6.17
N TYR A 97 -3.60 -0.15 6.75
CA TYR A 97 -4.57 -1.03 7.39
C TYR A 97 -5.90 -0.97 6.64
N CYS A 98 -6.24 -2.06 5.98
CA CYS A 98 -7.52 -2.22 5.31
C CYS A 98 -8.50 -2.92 6.26
N GLU A 99 -9.62 -2.27 6.57
CA GLU A 99 -10.69 -2.90 7.36
C GLU A 99 -11.30 -4.09 6.61
N GLU A 100 -12.03 -4.94 7.33
CA GLU A 100 -12.76 -6.04 6.71
C GLU A 100 -13.78 -5.53 5.68
N GLY A 101 -13.75 -6.11 4.47
CA GLY A 101 -14.63 -5.71 3.37
C GLY A 101 -14.10 -4.58 2.51
N VAL A 102 -12.81 -4.27 2.60
CA VAL A 102 -12.12 -3.39 1.65
C VAL A 102 -11.82 -4.13 0.35
N GLU A 103 -12.19 -3.55 -0.79
CA GLU A 103 -11.69 -3.93 -2.11
C GLU A 103 -11.00 -2.75 -2.78
N ILE A 104 -9.69 -2.87 -3.06
CA ILE A 104 -8.95 -1.95 -3.91
C ILE A 104 -8.91 -2.55 -5.31
N LYS A 105 -9.48 -1.86 -6.28
CA LYS A 105 -9.73 -2.37 -7.62
C LYS A 105 -8.99 -1.55 -8.67
N ARG A 106 -8.14 -2.22 -9.43
CA ARG A 106 -7.38 -1.58 -10.51
C ARG A 106 -8.29 -1.24 -11.70
N CYS A 107 -8.11 -0.03 -12.25
CA CYS A 107 -8.82 0.49 -13.41
C CYS A 107 -7.85 0.99 -14.50
N ILE A 108 -6.79 0.21 -14.75
CA ILE A 108 -5.78 0.47 -15.78
C ILE A 108 -5.13 -0.85 -16.21
N SER A 109 -4.67 -0.93 -17.44
CA SER A 109 -4.12 -2.16 -18.03
C SER A 109 -2.62 -2.36 -17.80
N TYR A 110 -1.95 -1.51 -17.03
CA TYR A 110 -0.51 -1.59 -16.78
C TYR A 110 -0.14 -1.07 -15.38
N GLY A 111 1.04 -1.47 -14.90
CA GLY A 111 1.60 -1.01 -13.63
C GLY A 111 1.05 -1.74 -12.39
N PRO A 112 1.79 -1.71 -11.29
CA PRO A 112 1.37 -2.29 -10.02
C PRO A 112 0.22 -1.51 -9.40
N MET A 113 -0.47 -2.15 -8.45
CA MET A 113 -1.47 -1.49 -7.60
C MET A 113 -0.81 -0.81 -6.41
N LEU A 114 0.21 -1.46 -5.84
CA LEU A 114 1.01 -0.94 -4.73
C LEU A 114 2.49 -1.20 -5.01
N ARG A 115 3.31 -0.20 -4.78
CA ARG A 115 4.76 -0.32 -4.84
C ARG A 115 5.43 0.51 -3.73
N CYS A 116 6.63 0.13 -3.35
CA CYS A 116 7.45 0.98 -2.51
C CYS A 116 8.12 2.10 -3.32
N ASP A 117 8.40 3.22 -2.65
CA ASP A 117 9.30 4.24 -3.15
C ASP A 117 10.72 3.99 -2.64
N ASN A 118 11.59 3.57 -3.53
CA ASN A 118 13.01 3.35 -3.17
C ASN A 118 13.91 4.55 -3.49
N ASN A 119 13.37 5.63 -4.05
CA ASN A 119 14.10 6.83 -4.45
C ASN A 119 15.35 6.55 -5.32
N GLY A 120 15.36 5.45 -6.07
CA GLY A 120 16.50 5.00 -6.84
C GLY A 120 17.64 4.40 -6.00
N ILE A 121 17.41 4.13 -4.72
CA ILE A 121 18.38 3.50 -3.82
C ILE A 121 18.32 1.99 -4.06
N GLY A 122 19.47 1.37 -4.31
CA GLY A 122 19.62 -0.07 -4.43
C GLY A 122 19.90 -0.77 -3.09
N GLY A 123 20.19 -2.05 -3.15
CA GLY A 123 20.44 -2.88 -1.95
C GLY A 123 19.18 -3.00 -1.09
N TYR A 124 19.31 -2.79 0.21
CA TYR A 124 18.21 -2.94 1.19
C TYR A 124 17.83 -1.62 1.88
N ASP A 125 18.26 -0.49 1.34
CA ASP A 125 18.24 0.80 2.02
C ASP A 125 17.22 1.80 1.45
N GLY A 126 16.34 1.38 0.54
CA GLY A 126 15.31 2.23 -0.05
C GLY A 126 14.24 2.66 0.96
N ILE A 127 13.37 1.76 1.35
CA ILE A 127 12.39 2.00 2.41
C ILE A 127 12.46 0.92 3.49
N LYS A 128 11.92 1.24 4.67
CA LYS A 128 11.88 0.32 5.80
C LYS A 128 10.64 0.49 6.67
N ASN A 129 10.37 -0.54 7.50
CA ASN A 129 9.30 -0.51 8.49
C ASN A 129 7.94 -0.27 7.84
N VAL A 130 7.49 -1.18 6.99
CA VAL A 130 6.19 -1.08 6.33
C VAL A 130 5.32 -2.28 6.70
N ILE A 131 4.08 -2.01 7.09
CA ILE A 131 3.03 -3.01 7.26
C ILE A 131 1.96 -2.76 6.21
N VAL A 132 1.55 -3.81 5.50
CA VAL A 132 0.33 -3.80 4.70
C VAL A 132 -0.56 -4.92 5.21
N GLU A 133 -1.69 -4.57 5.78
CA GLU A 133 -2.59 -5.51 6.43
C GLU A 133 -3.99 -5.47 5.82
N GLY A 134 -4.48 -6.64 5.44
CA GLY A 134 -5.84 -6.83 4.97
C GLY A 134 -6.10 -6.39 3.53
N GLY A 135 -7.38 -6.35 3.21
CA GLY A 135 -7.91 -5.90 1.93
C GLY A 135 -7.86 -6.92 0.79
N LEU A 136 -8.84 -6.79 -0.10
CA LEU A 136 -8.87 -7.46 -1.39
C LEU A 136 -8.22 -6.54 -2.44
N TRP A 137 -7.04 -6.91 -2.90
CA TRP A 137 -6.28 -6.22 -3.95
C TRP A 137 -6.58 -6.86 -5.30
N ASN A 138 -7.55 -6.31 -6.02
CA ASN A 138 -8.12 -6.89 -7.24
C ASN A 138 -7.52 -6.26 -8.51
N GLY A 139 -6.71 -7.02 -9.22
CA GLY A 139 -6.14 -6.60 -10.50
C GLY A 139 -7.15 -6.40 -11.63
N ASN A 140 -8.43 -6.86 -11.45
CA ASN A 140 -9.57 -6.55 -12.33
C ASN A 140 -9.32 -6.84 -13.82
N THR A 141 -8.64 -7.95 -14.12
CA THR A 141 -8.20 -8.28 -15.48
C THR A 141 -9.36 -8.57 -16.45
N ASP A 142 -10.55 -8.88 -15.95
CA ASP A 142 -11.74 -9.06 -16.78
C ASP A 142 -12.16 -7.76 -17.48
N GLN A 143 -11.97 -6.61 -16.85
CA GLN A 143 -12.27 -5.29 -17.41
C GLN A 143 -11.01 -4.58 -17.93
N TRP A 144 -9.87 -4.83 -17.28
CA TRP A 144 -8.59 -4.20 -17.56
C TRP A 144 -7.50 -5.27 -17.72
N PRO A 145 -7.48 -5.99 -18.86
CA PRO A 145 -6.46 -7.00 -19.15
C PRO A 145 -5.06 -6.42 -19.05
N ASN A 146 -4.12 -7.20 -18.55
CA ASN A 146 -2.73 -6.79 -18.49
C ASN A 146 -2.14 -6.68 -19.89
N THR A 147 -1.70 -5.50 -20.28
CA THR A 147 -1.03 -5.25 -21.56
C THR A 147 0.48 -5.48 -21.50
N ALA A 148 1.05 -5.57 -20.30
CA ALA A 148 2.48 -5.76 -20.07
C ALA A 148 2.72 -6.68 -18.87
N ASP A 149 3.95 -7.17 -18.74
CA ASP A 149 4.41 -7.98 -17.63
C ASP A 149 4.66 -7.07 -16.42
N PHE A 150 3.80 -7.13 -15.39
CA PHE A 150 3.97 -6.43 -14.13
C PHE A 150 3.23 -7.15 -13.00
N SER A 151 3.72 -6.97 -11.79
CA SER A 151 3.14 -7.56 -10.59
C SER A 151 2.10 -6.64 -9.95
N ASN A 152 1.05 -7.20 -9.31
CA ASN A 152 0.04 -6.38 -8.63
C ASN A 152 0.64 -5.62 -7.44
N ILE A 153 1.46 -6.30 -6.65
CA ILE A 153 2.16 -5.74 -5.48
C ILE A 153 3.66 -5.87 -5.72
N ARG A 154 4.41 -4.79 -5.57
CA ARG A 154 5.85 -4.78 -5.79
C ARG A 154 6.61 -4.08 -4.67
N PHE A 155 7.47 -4.84 -4.00
CA PHE A 155 8.42 -4.33 -3.02
C PHE A 155 9.84 -4.61 -3.47
N ALA A 156 10.65 -3.56 -3.58
CA ALA A 156 12.04 -3.68 -4.02
C ALA A 156 12.93 -2.75 -3.21
N HIS A 157 14.18 -3.20 -2.96
CA HIS A 157 15.19 -2.44 -2.24
C HIS A 157 14.72 -1.93 -0.87
N CYS A 158 14.17 -2.83 -0.07
CA CYS A 158 13.54 -2.48 1.20
C CYS A 158 13.91 -3.46 2.31
N ARG A 159 13.56 -3.10 3.56
CA ARG A 159 13.73 -3.97 4.72
C ARG A 159 12.61 -3.82 5.74
N ASN A 160 12.45 -4.81 6.61
CA ASN A 160 11.43 -4.80 7.65
C ASN A 160 10.02 -4.58 7.04
N ILE A 161 9.55 -5.54 6.26
CA ILE A 161 8.26 -5.47 5.58
C ILE A 161 7.36 -6.60 6.10
N LEU A 162 6.16 -6.26 6.54
CA LEU A 162 5.12 -7.22 6.88
C LEU A 162 3.93 -7.07 5.92
N LEU A 163 3.64 -8.12 5.17
CA LEU A 163 2.47 -8.23 4.29
C LEU A 163 1.54 -9.28 4.90
N LYS A 164 0.43 -8.82 5.48
CA LYS A 164 -0.39 -9.67 6.35
C LYS A 164 -1.84 -9.69 5.92
N ASP A 165 -2.45 -10.87 5.93
CA ASP A 165 -3.89 -11.11 5.70
C ASP A 165 -4.45 -10.47 4.41
N MET A 166 -3.59 -10.23 3.42
CA MET A 166 -3.97 -9.67 2.13
C MET A 166 -4.57 -10.74 1.22
N HIS A 167 -5.61 -10.40 0.48
CA HIS A 167 -6.08 -11.20 -0.64
C HIS A 167 -5.71 -10.49 -1.95
N VAL A 168 -4.72 -11.00 -2.68
CA VAL A 168 -4.30 -10.45 -3.98
C VAL A 168 -4.85 -11.34 -5.08
N LYS A 169 -5.65 -10.77 -5.98
CA LYS A 169 -6.28 -11.56 -7.04
C LYS A 169 -6.22 -10.90 -8.41
N ASN A 170 -6.44 -11.74 -9.44
CA ASN A 170 -6.56 -11.35 -10.84
C ASN A 170 -5.27 -10.68 -11.36
N ASN A 171 -4.29 -11.49 -11.70
CA ASN A 171 -3.16 -11.10 -12.53
C ASN A 171 -3.10 -12.00 -13.75
N GLU A 172 -2.80 -11.45 -14.92
CA GLU A 172 -2.80 -12.18 -16.18
C GLU A 172 -1.38 -12.46 -16.70
N ASN A 173 -0.48 -11.50 -16.63
CA ASN A 173 0.84 -11.59 -17.25
C ASN A 173 2.01 -11.34 -16.31
N GLY A 174 1.79 -11.05 -15.04
CA GLY A 174 2.81 -10.84 -14.03
C GLY A 174 2.60 -11.69 -12.80
N HIS A 175 3.27 -11.39 -11.71
CA HIS A 175 3.07 -12.04 -10.43
C HIS A 175 1.98 -11.34 -9.62
N HIS A 176 1.34 -12.03 -8.69
CA HIS A 176 0.53 -11.33 -7.71
C HIS A 176 1.40 -10.45 -6.83
N MET A 177 2.59 -10.93 -6.48
CA MET A 177 3.54 -10.23 -5.64
C MET A 177 4.98 -10.44 -6.14
N GLU A 178 5.76 -9.38 -6.14
CA GLU A 178 7.19 -9.40 -6.48
C GLU A 178 7.98 -8.73 -5.36
N ILE A 179 8.97 -9.45 -4.85
CA ILE A 179 9.87 -8.98 -3.79
C ILE A 179 11.29 -9.07 -4.33
N GLY A 180 11.94 -7.94 -4.52
CA GLY A 180 13.27 -7.89 -5.11
C GLY A 180 14.26 -7.08 -4.29
N GLY A 181 15.49 -7.61 -4.07
CA GLY A 181 16.51 -6.90 -3.31
C GLY A 181 16.02 -6.46 -1.92
N ALA A 182 15.31 -7.33 -1.21
CA ALA A 182 14.68 -7.00 0.07
C ALA A 182 15.22 -7.88 1.21
N ALA A 183 15.22 -7.34 2.42
CA ALA A 183 15.61 -8.04 3.65
C ALA A 183 14.49 -7.99 4.69
N ASP A 184 14.41 -9.01 5.53
CA ASP A 184 13.45 -9.09 6.64
C ASP A 184 12.00 -8.87 6.18
N VAL A 185 11.58 -9.64 5.18
CA VAL A 185 10.22 -9.62 4.64
C VAL A 185 9.43 -10.80 5.17
N THR A 186 8.28 -10.52 5.77
CA THR A 186 7.32 -11.53 6.22
C THR A 186 6.03 -11.41 5.41
N ILE A 187 5.56 -12.54 4.87
CA ILE A 187 4.27 -12.66 4.19
C ILE A 187 3.46 -13.68 5.00
N GLU A 188 2.40 -13.23 5.65
CA GLU A 188 1.63 -14.02 6.61
C GLU A 188 0.12 -13.95 6.30
N GLY A 189 -0.57 -15.09 6.32
CA GLY A 189 -2.02 -15.15 6.13
C GLY A 189 -2.53 -14.68 4.76
N CYS A 190 -1.65 -14.44 3.81
CA CYS A 190 -2.02 -13.91 2.49
C CYS A 190 -2.61 -14.99 1.58
N THR A 191 -3.55 -14.59 0.73
CA THR A 191 -4.21 -15.47 -0.26
C THR A 191 -3.98 -14.90 -1.67
N PHE A 192 -3.67 -15.79 -2.62
CA PHE A 192 -3.42 -15.44 -4.02
C PHE A 192 -4.34 -16.24 -4.92
N THR A 193 -5.16 -15.56 -5.77
CA THR A 193 -6.15 -16.23 -6.62
C THR A 193 -6.31 -15.55 -7.98
N GLY A 194 -6.97 -16.23 -8.93
CA GLY A 194 -7.36 -15.62 -10.20
C GLY A 194 -6.18 -15.33 -11.14
N TYR A 195 -5.19 -16.22 -11.18
CA TYR A 195 -4.16 -16.15 -12.19
C TYR A 195 -4.68 -16.79 -13.49
N THR A 196 -4.80 -16.00 -14.54
CA THR A 196 -5.36 -16.44 -15.83
C THR A 196 -4.34 -16.41 -16.96
N GLY A 197 -3.11 -15.97 -16.69
CA GLY A 197 -2.07 -15.78 -17.69
C GLY A 197 -1.53 -17.09 -18.28
N TYR A 198 -1.13 -17.03 -19.54
CA TYR A 198 -0.52 -18.15 -20.26
C TYR A 198 0.99 -18.29 -20.00
N ARG A 199 1.63 -17.30 -19.34
CA ARG A 199 3.09 -17.21 -19.17
C ARG A 199 3.65 -18.02 -18.00
N LYS A 200 2.85 -18.81 -17.30
CA LYS A 200 3.30 -19.63 -16.16
C LYS A 200 4.15 -18.86 -15.17
N LYS A 201 3.63 -17.77 -14.65
CA LYS A 201 4.28 -16.98 -13.60
C LYS A 201 3.94 -17.54 -12.21
N GLU A 202 4.85 -17.39 -11.28
CA GLU A 202 4.63 -17.72 -9.88
C GLU A 202 3.69 -16.70 -9.23
N ALA A 203 2.94 -17.12 -8.20
CA ALA A 203 2.13 -16.17 -7.44
C ALA A 203 3.00 -15.14 -6.72
N ILE A 204 4.13 -15.58 -6.17
CA ILE A 204 5.13 -14.73 -5.52
C ILE A 204 6.47 -14.97 -6.22
N GLN A 205 7.11 -13.90 -6.68
CA GLN A 205 8.47 -13.92 -7.17
C GLN A 205 9.41 -13.29 -6.15
N LEU A 206 10.53 -13.96 -5.88
CA LEU A 206 11.63 -13.44 -5.05
C LEU A 206 12.85 -13.26 -5.94
N ASP A 207 13.35 -12.05 -6.07
CA ASP A 207 14.51 -11.72 -6.87
C ASP A 207 15.67 -11.18 -6.02
N CYS A 208 16.87 -11.63 -6.33
CA CYS A 208 18.10 -10.99 -5.89
C CYS A 208 18.45 -9.89 -6.89
N MET A 209 18.37 -8.65 -6.48
CA MET A 209 18.79 -7.49 -7.29
C MET A 209 20.04 -6.84 -6.74
#